data_7b1074616c8d5e5660afb117e45d56e1
#
_entry.id   7b1074616c8d5e5660afb117e45d56e1
#
_cell.length_a   1.000
_cell.length_b   1.000
_cell.length_c   1.000
_cell.angle_alpha   90.00
_cell.angle_beta   90.00
_cell.angle_gamma   90.00
#
_symmetry.space_group_name_H-M   'P 1'
#
loop_
_entity.id
_entity.type
_entity.pdbx_description
1 polymer ?
#
loop_
_entity_poly.entity_id
_entity_poly.type
_entity_poly.pdbx_seq_one_letter_code
_entity_poly.pdbx_strand_id
1 'polypeptide(L)'
;YDTTVNEAQIRANAEYMAKHLKKYGWEYVVIDIEWYSNDAGTQRDKYQYIPFGDDEMDEYSRFQPSPKRFPSSADGTGFTKLAEYIHSLGLKFGIHIMRGIPRKAAEQHCAVLGTTATANEIADANSICIWNPDMYGVKNTLEGQAYYDSLIAMYAQWGVDFIKCDDICDSRLYREEYFNGWHETRMLHEAILKSGRDIVLSLSPGPAHIDLAWQYCEYANMWRITDDLWDDWKLLKNMFWRCELWQDHVKEGCYPDCDMLPLGKVGGGFGHGEWDCRFTKEEQKTMMTLWCMFRSPLMVGAELTKMDDFTMSLLTNRELLSLLGEDFRGKQLYRTEEEAAWESQNAKTGKRYVALFNLSDEEREMQFDLKEMEGEKKFSQIREVWSGEEMQASEGKISIKIPAHGTKLFGLL
;
A
#
# COMPACT_ATOMS: atom_id res chain seq x y z
N TYR A 1 -1.88 6.26 -12.31
CA TYR A 1 -2.70 6.17 -13.52
C TYR A 1 -4.19 5.95 -13.24
N ASP A 2 -4.54 5.50 -12.02
CA ASP A 2 -5.91 5.27 -11.63
C ASP A 2 -6.63 4.41 -12.70
N THR A 3 -7.89 4.68 -13.01
CA THR A 3 -8.69 3.92 -13.99
C THR A 3 -8.16 3.97 -15.44
N THR A 4 -7.13 4.79 -15.74
CA THR A 4 -6.59 4.93 -17.11
C THR A 4 -5.34 4.08 -17.38
N VAL A 5 -4.89 3.29 -16.41
CA VAL A 5 -3.70 2.44 -16.56
C VAL A 5 -3.81 1.50 -17.75
N ASN A 6 -2.70 1.29 -18.47
CA ASN A 6 -2.61 0.39 -19.62
C ASN A 6 -1.30 -0.40 -19.62
N GLU A 7 -1.24 -1.44 -20.46
CA GLU A 7 -0.12 -2.36 -20.53
C GLU A 7 1.22 -1.67 -20.86
N ALA A 8 1.22 -0.69 -21.75
CA ALA A 8 2.45 0.03 -22.13
C ALA A 8 3.06 0.79 -20.93
N GLN A 9 2.22 1.44 -20.13
CA GLN A 9 2.65 2.12 -18.91
C GLN A 9 3.19 1.14 -17.87
N ILE A 10 2.54 0.00 -17.67
CA ILE A 10 3.00 -1.04 -16.74
C ILE A 10 4.36 -1.59 -17.18
N ARG A 11 4.53 -1.92 -18.45
CA ARG A 11 5.82 -2.40 -18.98
C ARG A 11 6.94 -1.38 -18.79
N ALA A 12 6.71 -0.11 -19.15
CA ALA A 12 7.70 0.95 -19.01
C ALA A 12 8.13 1.15 -17.52
N ASN A 13 7.18 1.16 -16.60
CA ASN A 13 7.46 1.28 -15.16
C ASN A 13 8.17 0.02 -14.61
N ALA A 14 7.80 -1.18 -15.06
CA ALA A 14 8.48 -2.41 -14.69
C ALA A 14 9.95 -2.44 -15.16
N GLU A 15 10.21 -2.05 -16.41
CA GLU A 15 11.58 -1.94 -16.94
C GLU A 15 12.41 -0.93 -16.14
N TYR A 16 11.83 0.23 -15.82
CA TYR A 16 12.50 1.24 -15.00
C TYR A 16 12.82 0.71 -13.60
N MET A 17 11.84 0.09 -12.94
CA MET A 17 12.02 -0.52 -11.61
C MET A 17 13.11 -1.59 -11.63
N ALA A 18 13.08 -2.50 -12.58
CA ALA A 18 14.09 -3.57 -12.72
C ALA A 18 15.49 -3.01 -12.87
N LYS A 19 15.65 -1.96 -13.67
CA LYS A 19 16.95 -1.34 -13.97
C LYS A 19 17.50 -0.50 -12.82
N HIS A 20 16.63 0.27 -12.14
CA HIS A 20 17.08 1.33 -11.24
C HIS A 20 16.79 1.06 -9.76
N LEU A 21 15.71 0.35 -9.43
CA LEU A 21 15.18 0.24 -8.08
C LEU A 21 15.27 -1.17 -7.48
N LYS A 22 15.22 -2.23 -8.30
CA LYS A 22 15.23 -3.63 -7.82
C LYS A 22 16.37 -3.95 -6.86
N LYS A 23 17.59 -3.46 -7.12
CA LYS A 23 18.76 -3.68 -6.26
C LYS A 23 18.66 -3.03 -4.86
N TYR A 24 17.60 -2.27 -4.63
CA TYR A 24 17.28 -1.62 -3.35
C TYR A 24 16.06 -2.26 -2.65
N GLY A 25 15.50 -3.34 -3.21
CA GLY A 25 14.41 -4.10 -2.62
C GLY A 25 13.02 -3.77 -3.19
N TRP A 26 12.92 -2.94 -4.22
CA TRP A 26 11.65 -2.67 -4.93
C TRP A 26 11.37 -3.81 -5.90
N GLU A 27 10.29 -4.57 -5.63
CA GLU A 27 10.08 -5.85 -6.32
C GLU A 27 8.70 -5.98 -6.97
N TYR A 28 7.67 -5.31 -6.48
CA TYR A 28 6.31 -5.49 -6.93
C TYR A 28 5.86 -4.40 -7.89
N VAL A 29 5.25 -4.81 -9.02
CA VAL A 29 4.53 -3.93 -9.95
C VAL A 29 3.06 -4.29 -9.86
N VAL A 30 2.23 -3.35 -9.39
CA VAL A 30 0.81 -3.59 -9.12
C VAL A 30 -0.04 -2.72 -10.04
N ILE A 31 -0.98 -3.37 -10.76
CA ILE A 31 -2.00 -2.68 -11.54
C ILE A 31 -3.14 -2.29 -10.60
N ASP A 32 -3.49 -1.01 -10.60
CA ASP A 32 -4.58 -0.50 -9.79
C ASP A 32 -5.95 -0.65 -10.48
N ILE A 33 -6.94 0.01 -10.00
CA ILE A 33 -8.38 -0.15 -10.16
C ILE A 33 -8.90 -0.27 -11.61
N GLU A 34 -10.00 -0.98 -11.81
CA GLU A 34 -10.79 -1.09 -13.05
C GLU A 34 -10.01 -1.56 -14.29
N TRP A 35 -9.01 -2.41 -14.14
CA TRP A 35 -8.26 -2.99 -15.26
C TRP A 35 -9.13 -3.83 -16.21
N TYR A 36 -10.32 -4.21 -15.78
CA TYR A 36 -11.32 -4.98 -16.54
C TYR A 36 -12.23 -4.10 -17.40
N SER A 37 -12.34 -2.80 -17.14
CA SER A 37 -13.25 -1.92 -17.87
C SER A 37 -12.64 -1.39 -19.17
N ASN A 38 -13.43 -1.47 -20.26
CA ASN A 38 -13.04 -0.97 -21.58
C ASN A 38 -13.21 0.55 -21.72
N ASP A 39 -14.06 1.15 -20.90
CA ASP A 39 -14.43 2.57 -20.93
C ASP A 39 -14.03 3.33 -19.64
N ALA A 40 -13.21 2.72 -18.80
CA ALA A 40 -12.68 3.34 -17.60
C ALA A 40 -12.04 4.72 -17.89
N GLY A 41 -12.38 5.71 -17.07
CA GLY A 41 -11.89 7.08 -17.21
C GLY A 41 -12.53 7.91 -18.33
N THR A 42 -13.39 7.36 -19.19
CA THR A 42 -13.98 8.08 -20.32
C THR A 42 -15.02 9.13 -19.93
N GLN A 43 -15.62 9.00 -18.74
CA GLN A 43 -16.62 9.93 -18.21
C GLN A 43 -16.15 10.62 -16.92
N ARG A 44 -14.85 10.77 -16.75
CA ARG A 44 -14.24 11.26 -15.52
C ARG A 44 -14.70 12.65 -15.08
N ASP A 45 -15.11 13.51 -16.01
CA ASP A 45 -15.69 14.81 -15.68
C ASP A 45 -17.04 14.72 -14.94
N LYS A 46 -17.69 13.55 -15.02
CA LYS A 46 -19.01 13.30 -14.42
C LYS A 46 -18.97 12.30 -13.27
N TYR A 47 -18.20 11.22 -13.43
CA TYR A 47 -18.14 10.10 -12.51
C TYR A 47 -16.69 9.67 -12.32
N GLN A 48 -16.30 9.37 -11.10
CA GLN A 48 -15.01 8.76 -10.83
C GLN A 48 -15.00 7.32 -11.35
N TYR A 49 -16.06 6.59 -11.12
CA TYR A 49 -16.28 5.23 -11.59
C TYR A 49 -17.60 5.14 -12.35
N ILE A 50 -17.68 4.25 -13.34
CA ILE A 50 -18.86 4.06 -14.19
C ILE A 50 -19.53 2.76 -13.77
N PRO A 51 -20.63 2.81 -13.01
CA PRO A 51 -21.34 1.58 -12.63
C PRO A 51 -21.91 0.89 -13.88
N PHE A 52 -21.78 -0.42 -13.95
CA PHE A 52 -22.22 -1.25 -15.09
C PHE A 52 -21.61 -0.82 -16.45
N GLY A 53 -20.31 -0.49 -16.43
CA GLY A 53 -19.57 -0.14 -17.62
C GLY A 53 -19.41 -1.30 -18.62
N ASP A 54 -18.67 -1.03 -19.69
CA ASP A 54 -18.26 -2.04 -20.68
C ASP A 54 -17.09 -2.87 -20.08
N ASP A 55 -17.43 -3.78 -19.14
CA ASP A 55 -16.47 -4.58 -18.40
C ASP A 55 -16.33 -5.96 -19.01
N GLU A 56 -15.09 -6.41 -19.13
CA GLU A 56 -14.75 -7.77 -19.55
C GLU A 56 -14.98 -8.75 -18.39
N MET A 57 -15.73 -9.81 -18.64
CA MET A 57 -16.08 -10.81 -17.64
C MET A 57 -16.26 -12.18 -18.31
N ASP A 58 -15.83 -13.24 -17.64
CA ASP A 58 -16.09 -14.60 -18.10
C ASP A 58 -17.47 -15.11 -17.68
N GLU A 59 -17.84 -16.29 -18.19
CA GLU A 59 -19.11 -16.95 -17.90
C GLU A 59 -19.29 -17.37 -16.43
N TYR A 60 -18.20 -17.33 -15.63
CA TYR A 60 -18.18 -17.71 -14.21
C TYR A 60 -18.11 -16.49 -13.28
N SER A 61 -18.58 -15.33 -13.73
CA SER A 61 -18.70 -14.11 -12.92
C SER A 61 -17.35 -13.46 -12.53
N ARG A 62 -16.26 -13.75 -13.25
CA ARG A 62 -14.92 -13.26 -12.92
C ARG A 62 -14.46 -12.24 -13.95
N PHE A 63 -14.02 -11.08 -13.50
CA PHE A 63 -13.47 -10.05 -14.38
C PHE A 63 -12.24 -10.54 -15.14
N GLN A 64 -12.13 -10.11 -16.39
CA GLN A 64 -11.02 -10.34 -17.31
C GLN A 64 -10.36 -9.02 -17.68
N PRO A 65 -9.03 -8.98 -17.95
CA PRO A 65 -8.38 -7.73 -18.38
C PRO A 65 -8.97 -7.21 -19.69
N SER A 66 -9.22 -5.90 -19.73
CA SER A 66 -9.66 -5.24 -20.96
C SER A 66 -8.62 -5.39 -22.07
N PRO A 67 -8.93 -6.06 -23.21
CA PRO A 67 -7.97 -6.20 -24.29
C PRO A 67 -7.66 -4.88 -25.01
N LYS A 68 -8.49 -3.86 -24.84
CA LYS A 68 -8.22 -2.51 -25.34
C LYS A 68 -7.06 -1.85 -24.58
N ARG A 69 -6.97 -2.10 -23.28
CA ARG A 69 -5.97 -1.51 -22.40
C ARG A 69 -4.78 -2.44 -22.16
N PHE A 70 -5.02 -3.75 -22.18
CA PHE A 70 -4.03 -4.81 -22.00
C PHE A 70 -4.05 -5.78 -23.20
N PRO A 71 -3.48 -5.37 -24.35
CA PRO A 71 -3.56 -6.13 -25.61
C PRO A 71 -3.02 -7.56 -25.52
N SER A 72 -2.10 -7.83 -24.61
CA SER A 72 -1.57 -9.19 -24.42
C SER A 72 -2.62 -10.19 -23.90
N SER A 73 -3.74 -9.72 -23.33
CA SER A 73 -4.85 -10.53 -22.85
C SER A 73 -5.87 -10.92 -23.92
N ALA A 74 -5.74 -10.39 -25.15
CA ALA A 74 -6.74 -10.56 -26.21
C ALA A 74 -6.96 -12.03 -26.65
N ASP A 75 -6.07 -12.92 -26.31
CA ASP A 75 -6.21 -14.37 -26.58
C ASP A 75 -6.90 -15.14 -25.46
N GLY A 76 -7.44 -14.45 -24.46
CA GLY A 76 -8.17 -15.07 -23.34
C GLY A 76 -7.28 -15.66 -22.23
N THR A 77 -5.96 -15.40 -22.25
CA THR A 77 -5.03 -15.89 -21.21
C THR A 77 -4.95 -14.97 -19.98
N GLY A 78 -5.81 -13.95 -19.89
CA GLY A 78 -5.80 -12.97 -18.82
C GLY A 78 -4.48 -12.22 -18.74
N PHE A 79 -3.94 -12.05 -17.54
CA PHE A 79 -2.65 -11.37 -17.34
C PHE A 79 -1.42 -12.29 -17.49
N THR A 80 -1.56 -13.56 -17.89
CA THR A 80 -0.44 -14.52 -17.91
C THR A 80 0.79 -13.96 -18.64
N LYS A 81 0.62 -13.44 -19.86
CA LYS A 81 1.74 -12.91 -20.65
C LYS A 81 2.39 -11.68 -20.03
N LEU A 82 1.61 -10.81 -19.41
CA LEU A 82 2.14 -9.62 -18.75
C LEU A 82 2.88 -10.01 -17.45
N ALA A 83 2.33 -10.94 -16.68
CA ALA A 83 2.98 -11.46 -15.48
C ALA A 83 4.31 -12.17 -15.82
N GLU A 84 4.31 -13.04 -16.84
CA GLU A 84 5.55 -13.70 -17.33
C GLU A 84 6.61 -12.67 -17.74
N TYR A 85 6.20 -11.60 -18.42
CA TYR A 85 7.12 -10.53 -18.79
C TYR A 85 7.72 -9.85 -17.55
N ILE A 86 6.89 -9.48 -16.56
CA ILE A 86 7.35 -8.85 -15.31
C ILE A 86 8.26 -9.79 -14.53
N HIS A 87 7.91 -11.09 -14.45
CA HIS A 87 8.76 -12.11 -13.85
C HIS A 87 10.10 -12.26 -14.57
N SER A 88 10.13 -12.14 -15.90
CA SER A 88 11.38 -12.19 -16.67
C SER A 88 12.35 -11.07 -16.33
N LEU A 89 11.85 -9.94 -15.82
CA LEU A 89 12.66 -8.84 -15.28
C LEU A 89 13.12 -9.12 -13.83
N GLY A 90 12.67 -10.24 -13.24
CA GLY A 90 12.92 -10.64 -11.87
C GLY A 90 12.13 -9.80 -10.86
N LEU A 91 10.99 -9.28 -11.27
CA LEU A 91 10.00 -8.57 -10.45
C LEU A 91 8.79 -9.46 -10.18
N LYS A 92 7.91 -9.02 -9.31
CA LYS A 92 6.65 -9.67 -8.96
C LYS A 92 5.47 -8.86 -9.49
N PHE A 93 4.38 -9.55 -9.83
CA PHE A 93 3.21 -8.96 -10.46
C PHE A 93 2.02 -8.95 -9.50
N GLY A 94 1.35 -7.80 -9.41
CA GLY A 94 0.17 -7.64 -8.57
C GLY A 94 -0.99 -6.96 -9.28
N ILE A 95 -2.18 -7.15 -8.72
CA ILE A 95 -3.42 -6.52 -9.19
C ILE A 95 -4.22 -5.96 -8.03
N HIS A 96 -5.04 -4.97 -8.33
CA HIS A 96 -6.11 -4.49 -7.46
C HIS A 96 -7.39 -5.24 -7.76
N ILE A 97 -8.19 -5.52 -6.74
CA ILE A 97 -9.56 -6.02 -6.87
C ILE A 97 -10.48 -5.24 -5.93
N MET A 98 -11.74 -5.13 -6.30
CA MET A 98 -12.80 -4.79 -5.35
C MET A 98 -13.24 -6.05 -4.63
N ARG A 99 -13.64 -5.94 -3.37
CA ARG A 99 -14.32 -7.01 -2.64
C ARG A 99 -15.61 -7.39 -3.36
N GLY A 100 -15.95 -8.68 -3.32
CA GLY A 100 -17.28 -9.13 -3.73
C GLY A 100 -17.36 -9.78 -5.11
N ILE A 101 -18.58 -9.77 -5.65
CA ILE A 101 -18.95 -10.33 -6.95
C ILE A 101 -19.54 -9.23 -7.84
N PRO A 102 -19.24 -9.18 -9.16
CA PRO A 102 -19.77 -8.16 -10.05
C PRO A 102 -21.30 -8.11 -10.04
N ARG A 103 -21.86 -6.91 -9.84
CA ARG A 103 -23.31 -6.71 -9.92
C ARG A 103 -23.84 -7.08 -11.29
N LYS A 104 -23.07 -6.83 -12.34
CA LYS A 104 -23.35 -7.26 -13.72
C LYS A 104 -23.54 -8.77 -13.80
N ALA A 105 -22.67 -9.55 -13.13
CA ALA A 105 -22.81 -11.01 -13.07
C ALA A 105 -24.07 -11.47 -12.35
N ALA A 106 -24.41 -10.82 -11.23
CA ALA A 106 -25.64 -11.10 -10.48
C ALA A 106 -26.90 -10.79 -11.31
N GLU A 107 -26.92 -9.67 -12.02
CA GLU A 107 -28.03 -9.28 -12.90
C GLU A 107 -28.19 -10.25 -14.08
N GLN A 108 -27.12 -10.75 -14.63
CA GLN A 108 -27.11 -11.70 -15.74
C GLN A 108 -27.27 -13.17 -15.30
N HIS A 109 -27.38 -13.44 -14.00
CA HIS A 109 -27.44 -14.78 -13.43
C HIS A 109 -26.29 -15.70 -13.89
N CYS A 110 -25.08 -15.13 -13.99
CA CYS A 110 -23.90 -15.89 -14.40
C CYS A 110 -23.62 -17.06 -13.44
N ALA A 111 -23.00 -18.10 -13.94
CA ALA A 111 -22.66 -19.28 -13.15
C ALA A 111 -21.58 -18.99 -12.09
N VAL A 112 -21.55 -19.81 -11.04
CA VAL A 112 -20.45 -19.88 -10.08
C VAL A 112 -19.71 -21.19 -10.29
N LEU A 113 -18.45 -21.13 -10.71
CA LEU A 113 -17.67 -22.30 -11.09
C LEU A 113 -17.59 -23.32 -9.95
N GLY A 114 -17.84 -24.57 -10.29
CA GLY A 114 -17.77 -25.69 -9.35
C GLY A 114 -19.02 -25.88 -8.48
N THR A 115 -20.09 -25.14 -8.75
CA THR A 115 -21.37 -25.22 -8.05
C THR A 115 -22.54 -25.25 -9.02
N THR A 116 -23.75 -25.40 -8.49
CA THR A 116 -24.99 -25.21 -9.25
C THR A 116 -25.60 -23.82 -9.05
N ALA A 117 -24.97 -23.01 -8.20
CA ALA A 117 -25.44 -21.67 -7.88
C ALA A 117 -25.12 -20.65 -8.97
N THR A 118 -25.87 -19.58 -8.98
CA THR A 118 -25.64 -18.41 -9.83
C THR A 118 -25.23 -17.19 -9.00
N ALA A 119 -24.63 -16.20 -9.65
CA ALA A 119 -24.08 -15.03 -8.99
C ALA A 119 -25.10 -14.28 -8.10
N ASN A 120 -26.35 -14.14 -8.53
CA ASN A 120 -27.40 -13.50 -7.75
C ASN A 120 -27.79 -14.28 -6.47
N GLU A 121 -27.58 -15.59 -6.43
CA GLU A 121 -27.86 -16.39 -5.24
C GLU A 121 -26.83 -16.21 -4.15
N ILE A 122 -25.56 -16.00 -4.52
CA ILE A 122 -24.46 -15.77 -3.58
C ILE A 122 -24.20 -14.29 -3.29
N ALA A 123 -24.71 -13.38 -4.13
CA ALA A 123 -24.57 -11.93 -3.92
C ALA A 123 -25.34 -11.46 -2.69
N ASP A 124 -24.71 -10.59 -1.89
CA ASP A 124 -25.40 -9.80 -0.86
C ASP A 124 -25.72 -8.40 -1.40
N ALA A 125 -26.94 -8.23 -1.86
CA ALA A 125 -27.40 -6.98 -2.47
C ALA A 125 -27.48 -5.79 -1.47
N ASN A 126 -27.33 -6.04 -0.17
CA ASN A 126 -27.25 -4.97 0.83
C ASN A 126 -25.82 -4.50 1.07
N SER A 127 -24.82 -5.23 0.58
CA SER A 127 -23.42 -4.91 0.73
C SER A 127 -22.86 -4.37 -0.60
N ILE A 128 -22.91 -3.05 -0.75
CA ILE A 128 -22.45 -2.32 -1.95
C ILE A 128 -21.45 -1.26 -1.52
N CYS A 129 -20.31 -1.17 -2.23
CA CYS A 129 -19.39 -0.06 -2.06
C CYS A 129 -20.05 1.26 -2.48
N ILE A 130 -19.96 2.30 -1.62
CA ILE A 130 -20.64 3.59 -1.90
C ILE A 130 -19.90 4.44 -2.94
N TRP A 131 -18.58 4.32 -3.00
CA TRP A 131 -17.76 5.10 -3.91
C TRP A 131 -17.47 4.40 -5.25
N ASN A 132 -17.55 3.05 -5.28
CA ASN A 132 -17.50 2.26 -6.52
C ASN A 132 -18.55 1.16 -6.48
N PRO A 133 -19.74 1.40 -7.04
CA PRO A 133 -20.89 0.51 -6.90
C PRO A 133 -20.91 -0.67 -7.90
N ASP A 134 -19.75 -1.15 -8.36
CA ASP A 134 -19.67 -2.24 -9.35
C ASP A 134 -19.94 -3.61 -8.76
N MET A 135 -19.76 -3.75 -7.44
CA MET A 135 -19.76 -5.05 -6.77
C MET A 135 -20.90 -5.15 -5.75
N TYR A 136 -21.43 -6.36 -5.58
CA TYR A 136 -22.10 -6.79 -4.36
C TYR A 136 -21.12 -7.54 -3.47
N GLY A 137 -21.31 -7.50 -2.16
CA GLY A 137 -20.66 -8.44 -1.26
C GLY A 137 -21.04 -9.89 -1.58
N VAL A 138 -20.25 -10.86 -1.13
CA VAL A 138 -20.51 -12.28 -1.25
C VAL A 138 -21.01 -12.83 0.08
N LYS A 139 -22.13 -13.58 0.04
CA LYS A 139 -22.67 -14.25 1.23
C LYS A 139 -21.71 -15.30 1.78
N ASN A 140 -21.66 -15.42 3.11
CA ASN A 140 -20.86 -16.43 3.80
C ASN A 140 -21.48 -17.83 3.67
N THR A 141 -21.35 -18.43 2.49
CA THR A 141 -21.86 -19.77 2.14
C THR A 141 -20.76 -20.60 1.47
N LEU A 142 -21.01 -21.89 1.30
CA LEU A 142 -20.07 -22.76 0.58
C LEU A 142 -19.93 -22.36 -0.90
N GLU A 143 -20.99 -21.92 -1.52
CA GLU A 143 -21.00 -21.44 -2.90
C GLU A 143 -20.27 -20.10 -3.03
N GLY A 144 -20.41 -19.22 -2.01
CA GLY A 144 -19.62 -17.99 -1.90
C GLY A 144 -18.13 -18.28 -1.79
N GLN A 145 -17.73 -19.24 -0.95
CA GLN A 145 -16.34 -19.69 -0.87
C GLN A 145 -15.85 -20.26 -2.20
N ALA A 146 -16.69 -21.08 -2.90
CA ALA A 146 -16.33 -21.64 -4.19
C ALA A 146 -16.09 -20.54 -5.25
N TYR A 147 -16.82 -19.43 -5.19
CA TYR A 147 -16.56 -18.27 -6.03
C TYR A 147 -15.15 -17.71 -5.79
N TYR A 148 -14.79 -17.40 -4.54
CA TYR A 148 -13.45 -16.89 -4.21
C TYR A 148 -12.35 -17.92 -4.53
N ASP A 149 -12.58 -19.20 -4.29
CA ASP A 149 -11.63 -20.25 -4.67
C ASP A 149 -11.35 -20.23 -6.18
N SER A 150 -12.40 -20.11 -7.00
CA SER A 150 -12.28 -20.06 -8.45
C SER A 150 -11.59 -18.78 -8.94
N LEU A 151 -11.88 -17.65 -8.29
CA LEU A 151 -11.29 -16.33 -8.60
C LEU A 151 -9.79 -16.34 -8.32
N ILE A 152 -9.40 -16.78 -7.14
CA ILE A 152 -7.97 -16.82 -6.75
C ILE A 152 -7.21 -17.89 -7.54
N ALA A 153 -7.83 -19.04 -7.85
CA ALA A 153 -7.21 -20.03 -8.72
C ALA A 153 -6.90 -19.45 -10.12
N MET A 154 -7.80 -18.64 -10.67
CA MET A 154 -7.58 -17.93 -11.93
C MET A 154 -6.41 -16.93 -11.81
N TYR A 155 -6.37 -16.13 -10.76
CA TYR A 155 -5.26 -15.19 -10.54
C TYR A 155 -3.92 -15.89 -10.31
N ALA A 156 -3.92 -17.02 -9.61
CA ALA A 156 -2.74 -17.86 -9.46
C ALA A 156 -2.24 -18.41 -10.81
N GLN A 157 -3.14 -18.82 -11.70
CA GLN A 157 -2.81 -19.24 -13.07
C GLN A 157 -2.23 -18.09 -13.91
N TRP A 158 -2.70 -16.86 -13.71
CA TRP A 158 -2.12 -15.69 -14.38
C TRP A 158 -0.73 -15.32 -13.86
N GLY A 159 -0.30 -15.88 -12.73
CA GLY A 159 0.99 -15.56 -12.12
C GLY A 159 0.95 -14.35 -11.19
N VAL A 160 -0.21 -14.03 -10.60
CA VAL A 160 -0.35 -12.95 -9.63
C VAL A 160 0.38 -13.29 -8.32
N ASP A 161 1.18 -12.37 -7.81
CA ASP A 161 1.95 -12.49 -6.56
C ASP A 161 1.45 -11.55 -5.45
N PHE A 162 0.57 -10.61 -5.80
CA PHE A 162 0.08 -9.59 -4.87
C PHE A 162 -1.35 -9.18 -5.25
N ILE A 163 -2.23 -9.10 -4.26
CA ILE A 163 -3.60 -8.62 -4.43
C ILE A 163 -3.85 -7.48 -3.45
N LYS A 164 -4.15 -6.28 -3.96
CA LYS A 164 -4.77 -5.20 -3.20
C LYS A 164 -6.28 -5.38 -3.30
N CYS A 165 -6.93 -5.72 -2.18
CA CYS A 165 -8.38 -5.83 -2.12
C CYS A 165 -8.99 -4.58 -1.47
N ASP A 166 -9.83 -3.89 -2.22
CA ASP A 166 -10.46 -2.64 -1.78
C ASP A 166 -11.88 -2.87 -1.26
N ASP A 167 -12.41 -1.87 -0.52
CA ASP A 167 -13.73 -1.90 0.12
C ASP A 167 -13.94 -3.13 1.01
N ILE A 168 -12.90 -3.57 1.71
CA ILE A 168 -12.93 -4.80 2.51
C ILE A 168 -12.60 -4.50 3.97
N CYS A 169 -13.17 -5.29 4.89
CA CYS A 169 -13.11 -5.11 6.34
C CYS A 169 -13.89 -3.87 6.83
N ASP A 170 -14.03 -3.80 8.16
CA ASP A 170 -14.58 -2.63 8.82
C ASP A 170 -13.67 -1.42 8.64
N SER A 171 -14.28 -0.31 8.30
CA SER A 171 -13.60 0.97 8.27
C SER A 171 -14.42 2.03 8.99
N ARG A 172 -13.75 3.10 9.43
CA ARG A 172 -14.44 4.25 10.05
C ARG A 172 -15.30 5.04 9.08
N LEU A 173 -15.19 4.79 7.79
CA LEU A 173 -16.04 5.39 6.76
C LEU A 173 -17.44 4.78 6.78
N TYR A 174 -17.56 3.50 7.12
CA TYR A 174 -18.81 2.75 7.17
C TYR A 174 -19.13 2.43 8.62
N ARG A 175 -20.12 3.10 9.17
CA ARG A 175 -20.53 2.92 10.57
C ARG A 175 -21.48 1.74 10.79
N GLU A 176 -21.90 1.10 9.72
CA GLU A 176 -22.91 0.05 9.76
C GLU A 176 -22.25 -1.31 9.59
N GLU A 177 -22.40 -2.14 10.61
CA GLU A 177 -21.70 -3.42 10.81
C GLU A 177 -21.92 -4.48 9.72
N TYR A 178 -22.97 -4.37 8.88
CA TYR A 178 -23.24 -5.39 7.87
C TYR A 178 -22.37 -5.29 6.63
N PHE A 179 -21.60 -4.23 6.47
CA PHE A 179 -20.78 -3.98 5.29
C PHE A 179 -19.30 -4.18 5.49
N ASN A 180 -18.94 -4.75 6.64
CA ASN A 180 -17.53 -4.85 7.00
C ASN A 180 -16.72 -5.86 6.18
N GLY A 181 -17.37 -6.81 5.50
CA GLY A 181 -16.69 -7.78 4.64
C GLY A 181 -15.62 -8.66 5.32
N TRP A 182 -15.57 -8.72 6.68
CA TRP A 182 -14.53 -9.49 7.35
C TRP A 182 -14.56 -10.99 7.00
N HIS A 183 -15.74 -11.56 6.78
CA HIS A 183 -15.89 -12.94 6.34
C HIS A 183 -15.35 -13.14 4.91
N GLU A 184 -15.43 -12.11 4.07
CA GLU A 184 -14.85 -12.14 2.72
C GLU A 184 -13.33 -12.06 2.77
N THR A 185 -12.75 -11.36 3.74
CA THR A 185 -11.30 -11.39 4.00
C THR A 185 -10.82 -12.81 4.32
N ARG A 186 -11.55 -13.51 5.19
CA ARG A 186 -11.27 -14.92 5.50
C ARG A 186 -11.41 -15.80 4.26
N MET A 187 -12.50 -15.62 3.47
CA MET A 187 -12.73 -16.38 2.25
C MET A 187 -11.62 -16.20 1.22
N LEU A 188 -11.13 -14.95 1.06
CA LEU A 188 -9.97 -14.65 0.21
C LEU A 188 -8.70 -15.34 0.72
N HIS A 189 -8.44 -15.25 2.02
CA HIS A 189 -7.30 -15.92 2.64
C HIS A 189 -7.33 -17.44 2.43
N GLU A 190 -8.46 -18.09 2.70
CA GLU A 190 -8.63 -19.54 2.49
C GLU A 190 -8.43 -19.91 1.01
N ALA A 191 -8.93 -19.10 0.08
CA ALA A 191 -8.75 -19.31 -1.35
C ALA A 191 -7.26 -19.15 -1.77
N ILE A 192 -6.54 -18.18 -1.21
CA ILE A 192 -5.09 -18.01 -1.44
C ILE A 192 -4.34 -19.26 -0.97
N LEU A 193 -4.58 -19.71 0.26
CA LEU A 193 -3.96 -20.93 0.78
C LEU A 193 -4.26 -22.15 -0.11
N LYS A 194 -5.51 -22.29 -0.55
CA LYS A 194 -5.94 -23.39 -1.42
C LYS A 194 -5.29 -23.35 -2.80
N SER A 195 -4.98 -22.16 -3.32
CA SER A 195 -4.34 -22.01 -4.62
C SER A 195 -2.91 -22.58 -4.66
N GLY A 196 -2.26 -22.69 -3.50
CA GLY A 196 -0.87 -23.13 -3.36
C GLY A 196 0.17 -22.15 -3.89
N ARG A 197 -0.26 -20.93 -4.29
CA ARG A 197 0.65 -19.86 -4.72
C ARG A 197 0.88 -18.86 -3.58
N ASP A 198 2.11 -18.41 -3.42
CA ASP A 198 2.47 -17.33 -2.53
C ASP A 198 1.92 -16.01 -3.08
N ILE A 199 0.79 -15.54 -2.51
CA ILE A 199 0.16 -14.26 -2.88
C ILE A 199 0.06 -13.39 -1.64
N VAL A 200 0.65 -12.21 -1.68
CA VAL A 200 0.50 -11.19 -0.64
C VAL A 200 -0.91 -10.59 -0.73
N LEU A 201 -1.65 -10.63 0.37
CA LEU A 201 -2.95 -9.97 0.48
C LEU A 201 -2.80 -8.64 1.22
N SER A 202 -3.10 -7.56 0.51
CA SER A 202 -3.17 -6.19 1.00
C SER A 202 -4.63 -5.75 1.08
N LEU A 203 -5.04 -5.24 2.22
CA LEU A 203 -6.40 -4.74 2.42
C LEU A 203 -6.44 -3.22 2.35
N SER A 204 -7.43 -2.68 1.67
CA SER A 204 -7.67 -1.24 1.54
C SER A 204 -9.07 -0.88 2.08
N PRO A 205 -9.25 -0.90 3.42
CA PRO A 205 -10.56 -0.62 4.04
C PRO A 205 -10.83 0.88 4.22
N GLY A 206 -9.93 1.77 3.82
CA GLY A 206 -9.78 3.08 4.42
C GLY A 206 -9.17 2.95 5.82
N PRO A 207 -9.37 3.88 6.78
CA PRO A 207 -8.75 3.76 8.10
C PRO A 207 -9.23 2.53 8.86
N ALA A 208 -8.39 1.50 8.93
CA ALA A 208 -8.69 0.26 9.66
C ALA A 208 -8.98 0.51 11.14
N HIS A 209 -9.88 -0.27 11.72
CA HIS A 209 -10.18 -0.23 13.16
C HIS A 209 -9.14 -0.99 13.97
N ILE A 210 -8.52 -0.33 14.94
CA ILE A 210 -7.49 -0.94 15.79
C ILE A 210 -8.03 -2.13 16.58
N ASP A 211 -9.29 -2.09 17.02
CA ASP A 211 -9.92 -3.17 17.77
C ASP A 211 -10.07 -4.47 16.97
N LEU A 212 -9.95 -4.37 15.65
CA LEU A 212 -10.03 -5.49 14.70
C LEU A 212 -8.65 -5.93 14.17
N ALA A 213 -7.56 -5.44 14.75
CA ALA A 213 -6.19 -5.75 14.32
C ALA A 213 -5.91 -7.25 14.25
N TRP A 214 -6.55 -8.06 15.10
CA TRP A 214 -6.42 -9.51 15.10
C TRP A 214 -6.85 -10.15 13.77
N GLN A 215 -7.94 -9.65 13.14
CA GLN A 215 -8.44 -10.17 11.85
C GLN A 215 -7.44 -9.90 10.74
N TYR A 216 -6.90 -8.68 10.71
CA TYR A 216 -5.95 -8.29 9.67
C TYR A 216 -4.68 -9.12 9.77
N CYS A 217 -4.16 -9.32 10.99
CA CYS A 217 -2.99 -10.16 11.21
C CYS A 217 -3.21 -11.64 10.91
N GLU A 218 -4.44 -12.15 11.06
CA GLU A 218 -4.75 -13.55 10.81
C GLU A 218 -4.96 -13.86 9.33
N TYR A 219 -5.62 -12.93 8.61
CA TYR A 219 -6.09 -13.20 7.25
C TYR A 219 -5.39 -12.41 6.15
N ALA A 220 -4.55 -11.43 6.49
CA ALA A 220 -3.86 -10.60 5.51
C ALA A 220 -2.40 -10.35 5.89
N ASN A 221 -1.63 -9.81 4.95
CA ASN A 221 -0.22 -9.47 5.15
C ASN A 221 -0.02 -7.99 5.44
N MET A 222 -0.89 -7.14 4.90
CA MET A 222 -0.86 -5.70 5.13
C MET A 222 -2.28 -5.10 5.01
N TRP A 223 -2.48 -3.94 5.64
CA TRP A 223 -3.77 -3.25 5.63
C TRP A 223 -3.58 -1.75 5.87
N ARG A 224 -4.37 -0.95 5.18
CA ARG A 224 -4.36 0.50 5.28
C ARG A 224 -4.82 0.99 6.65
N ILE A 225 -4.05 1.89 7.24
CA ILE A 225 -4.40 2.58 8.50
C ILE A 225 -4.92 4.01 8.26
N THR A 226 -5.05 4.40 7.01
CA THR A 226 -5.50 5.72 6.57
C THR A 226 -6.37 5.61 5.33
N ASP A 227 -7.10 6.68 5.01
CA ASP A 227 -7.64 6.92 3.66
C ASP A 227 -6.51 7.15 2.67
N ASP A 228 -6.84 7.45 1.41
CA ASP A 228 -5.85 7.77 0.40
C ASP A 228 -4.94 8.91 0.87
N LEU A 229 -3.64 8.62 0.93
CA LEU A 229 -2.63 9.59 1.29
C LEU A 229 -2.18 10.34 0.03
N TRP A 230 -2.52 11.60 -0.02
CA TRP A 230 -2.01 12.50 -1.06
C TRP A 230 -0.97 13.47 -0.49
N ASP A 231 -0.34 14.23 -1.37
CA ASP A 231 0.72 15.20 -1.09
C ASP A 231 0.21 16.47 -0.38
N ASP A 232 -0.39 16.27 0.80
CA ASP A 232 -0.89 17.30 1.73
C ASP A 232 -0.26 17.10 3.11
N TRP A 233 0.39 18.15 3.62
CA TRP A 233 1.07 18.12 4.92
C TRP A 233 0.14 17.71 6.08
N LYS A 234 -1.12 18.12 6.05
CA LYS A 234 -2.07 17.77 7.13
C LYS A 234 -2.32 16.27 7.21
N LEU A 235 -2.38 15.61 6.04
CA LEU A 235 -2.51 14.15 5.97
C LEU A 235 -1.24 13.48 6.52
N LEU A 236 -0.06 13.95 6.09
CA LEU A 236 1.21 13.43 6.59
C LEU A 236 1.37 13.66 8.11
N LYS A 237 1.06 14.86 8.61
CA LYS A 237 1.11 15.15 10.06
C LYS A 237 0.19 14.22 10.86
N ASN A 238 -0.99 13.90 10.33
CA ASN A 238 -1.92 12.96 10.98
C ASN A 238 -1.36 11.54 11.07
N MET A 239 -0.46 11.13 10.15
CA MET A 239 0.13 9.80 10.17
C MET A 239 0.99 9.53 11.41
N PHE A 240 1.56 10.54 12.05
CA PHE A 240 2.29 10.36 13.32
C PHE A 240 1.40 9.77 14.41
N TRP A 241 0.14 10.23 14.53
CA TRP A 241 -0.83 9.66 15.45
C TRP A 241 -1.23 8.23 15.05
N ARG A 242 -1.45 7.98 13.75
CA ARG A 242 -1.84 6.66 13.25
C ARG A 242 -0.72 5.64 13.46
N CYS A 243 0.51 6.00 13.16
CA CYS A 243 1.67 5.15 13.41
C CYS A 243 1.86 4.84 14.90
N GLU A 244 1.68 5.83 15.78
CA GLU A 244 1.67 5.60 17.24
C GLU A 244 0.62 4.57 17.66
N LEU A 245 -0.60 4.69 17.13
CA LEU A 245 -1.71 3.79 17.45
C LEU A 245 -1.42 2.34 17.01
N TRP A 246 -0.75 2.17 15.86
CA TRP A 246 -0.55 0.86 15.24
C TRP A 246 0.83 0.23 15.47
N GLN A 247 1.77 0.93 16.10
CA GLN A 247 3.17 0.49 16.22
C GLN A 247 3.36 -0.90 16.85
N ASP A 248 2.51 -1.28 17.80
CA ASP A 248 2.60 -2.57 18.49
C ASP A 248 2.04 -3.74 17.66
N HIS A 249 1.43 -3.46 16.51
CA HIS A 249 0.90 -4.45 15.58
C HIS A 249 1.84 -4.80 14.42
N VAL A 250 2.98 -4.11 14.32
CA VAL A 250 3.98 -4.37 13.27
C VAL A 250 4.81 -5.59 13.64
N LYS A 251 4.68 -6.66 12.86
CA LYS A 251 5.47 -7.89 13.01
C LYS A 251 5.65 -8.56 11.64
N GLU A 252 6.48 -9.60 11.59
CA GLU A 252 6.67 -10.39 10.36
C GLU A 252 5.33 -10.88 9.80
N GLY A 253 5.10 -10.65 8.52
CA GLY A 253 3.86 -11.00 7.82
C GLY A 253 2.64 -10.14 8.15
N CYS A 254 2.77 -9.15 9.04
CA CYS A 254 1.68 -8.28 9.49
C CYS A 254 2.14 -6.82 9.48
N TYR A 255 1.71 -6.06 8.46
CA TYR A 255 2.19 -4.69 8.27
C TYR A 255 1.03 -3.69 8.12
N PRO A 256 0.77 -2.89 9.18
CA PRO A 256 -0.07 -1.70 9.02
C PRO A 256 0.54 -0.78 7.96
N ASP A 257 -0.26 -0.38 6.98
CA ASP A 257 0.16 0.32 5.77
C ASP A 257 -0.21 1.80 5.83
N CYS A 258 0.80 2.66 5.70
CA CYS A 258 0.65 4.11 5.67
C CYS A 258 0.22 4.66 4.31
N ASP A 259 -0.11 3.77 3.35
CA ASP A 259 -0.46 4.08 1.97
C ASP A 259 0.72 4.48 1.07
N MET A 260 0.40 4.82 -0.16
CA MET A 260 1.35 5.14 -1.22
C MET A 260 2.28 6.31 -0.88
N LEU A 261 3.40 6.35 -1.59
CA LEU A 261 4.34 7.46 -1.60
C LEU A 261 4.05 8.34 -2.83
N PRO A 262 3.33 9.48 -2.69
CA PRO A 262 3.03 10.39 -3.80
C PRO A 262 4.25 11.27 -4.12
N LEU A 263 5.31 10.67 -4.66
CA LEU A 263 6.60 11.30 -4.95
C LEU A 263 6.80 11.53 -6.45
N GLY A 264 7.60 12.52 -6.83
CA GLY A 264 7.89 12.81 -8.23
C GLY A 264 6.66 13.27 -9.02
N LYS A 265 6.39 12.65 -10.17
CA LYS A 265 5.21 12.95 -11.01
C LYS A 265 4.04 12.05 -10.63
N VAL A 266 2.94 12.66 -10.25
CA VAL A 266 1.71 12.00 -9.80
C VAL A 266 0.50 12.44 -10.62
N GLY A 267 -0.63 11.75 -10.50
CA GLY A 267 -1.91 12.16 -11.05
C GLY A 267 -2.10 11.93 -12.54
N GLY A 268 -1.28 11.12 -13.20
CA GLY A 268 -1.34 10.88 -14.65
C GLY A 268 -2.67 10.35 -15.16
N GLY A 269 -3.50 9.74 -14.31
CA GLY A 269 -4.85 9.25 -14.62
C GLY A 269 -5.98 10.15 -14.16
N PHE A 270 -5.70 11.21 -13.40
CA PHE A 270 -6.74 12.11 -12.88
C PHE A 270 -7.12 13.21 -13.89
N GLY A 271 -8.39 13.64 -13.87
CA GLY A 271 -8.92 14.68 -14.77
C GLY A 271 -8.21 16.03 -14.69
N HIS A 272 -7.44 16.27 -13.64
CA HIS A 272 -6.63 17.48 -13.47
C HIS A 272 -5.28 17.43 -14.19
N GLY A 273 -4.94 16.29 -14.78
CA GLY A 273 -3.64 16.05 -15.38
C GLY A 273 -2.54 15.76 -14.36
N GLU A 274 -1.34 15.52 -14.88
CA GLU A 274 -0.15 15.19 -14.08
C GLU A 274 0.42 16.44 -13.40
N TRP A 275 0.88 16.28 -12.15
CA TRP A 275 1.56 17.35 -11.40
C TRP A 275 2.82 16.84 -10.70
N ASP A 276 3.72 17.74 -10.34
CA ASP A 276 4.85 17.43 -9.45
C ASP A 276 4.36 17.34 -8.01
N CYS A 277 4.90 16.38 -7.25
CA CYS A 277 4.61 16.22 -5.83
C CYS A 277 4.66 17.58 -5.10
N ARG A 278 3.59 17.92 -4.40
CA ARG A 278 3.43 19.20 -3.69
C ARG A 278 4.16 19.26 -2.35
N PHE A 279 4.57 18.11 -1.82
CA PHE A 279 5.42 18.09 -0.63
C PHE A 279 6.73 18.81 -0.89
N THR A 280 7.15 19.65 0.04
CA THR A 280 8.52 20.18 0.07
C THR A 280 9.52 19.03 0.18
N LYS A 281 10.78 19.29 -0.12
CA LYS A 281 11.85 18.28 0.03
C LYS A 281 11.97 17.78 1.48
N GLU A 282 11.72 18.65 2.46
CA GLU A 282 11.75 18.27 3.86
C GLU A 282 10.55 17.38 4.24
N GLU A 283 9.35 17.69 3.76
CA GLU A 283 8.17 16.84 3.97
C GLU A 283 8.33 15.46 3.32
N GLN A 284 8.93 15.37 2.13
CA GLN A 284 9.23 14.10 1.48
C GLN A 284 10.22 13.26 2.31
N LYS A 285 11.28 13.87 2.88
CA LYS A 285 12.18 13.18 3.80
C LYS A 285 11.46 12.74 5.09
N THR A 286 10.61 13.60 5.63
CA THR A 286 9.79 13.30 6.82
C THR A 286 8.91 12.11 6.58
N MET A 287 8.18 12.05 5.46
CA MET A 287 7.36 10.91 5.07
C MET A 287 8.20 9.63 4.97
N MET A 288 9.28 9.64 4.20
CA MET A 288 10.14 8.48 4.02
C MET A 288 10.75 7.99 5.35
N THR A 289 11.15 8.93 6.22
CA THR A 289 11.72 8.59 7.53
C THR A 289 10.65 7.94 8.42
N LEU A 290 9.46 8.52 8.50
CA LEU A 290 8.38 7.98 9.34
C LEU A 290 7.97 6.58 8.86
N TRP A 291 7.73 6.38 7.55
CA TRP A 291 7.37 5.06 6.99
C TRP A 291 8.42 3.99 7.32
N CYS A 292 9.72 4.33 7.16
CA CYS A 292 10.80 3.39 7.46
C CYS A 292 10.97 3.13 8.97
N MET A 293 10.83 4.15 9.82
CA MET A 293 10.88 3.99 11.28
C MET A 293 9.71 3.16 11.82
N PHE A 294 8.53 3.37 11.29
CA PHE A 294 7.33 2.60 11.62
C PHE A 294 7.32 1.20 10.97
N ARG A 295 8.08 1.01 9.89
CA ARG A 295 8.11 -0.20 9.05
C ARG A 295 6.81 -0.42 8.27
N SER A 296 6.23 0.67 7.74
CA SER A 296 5.18 0.57 6.73
C SER A 296 5.73 -0.07 5.46
N PRO A 297 4.97 -0.93 4.77
CA PRO A 297 5.27 -1.26 3.39
C PRO A 297 5.41 0.02 2.54
N LEU A 298 6.28 -0.01 1.55
CA LEU A 298 6.51 1.13 0.66
C LEU A 298 5.93 0.85 -0.73
N MET A 299 4.95 1.66 -1.15
CA MET A 299 4.34 1.60 -2.48
C MET A 299 4.47 2.96 -3.16
N VAL A 300 5.22 3.06 -4.26
CA VAL A 300 5.35 4.33 -4.98
C VAL A 300 4.11 4.60 -5.82
N GLY A 301 3.39 5.67 -5.51
CA GLY A 301 2.20 6.13 -6.24
C GLY A 301 2.52 7.18 -7.31
N ALA A 302 3.55 6.95 -8.14
CA ALA A 302 4.03 7.91 -9.10
C ALA A 302 4.53 7.27 -10.41
N GLU A 303 4.78 8.10 -11.43
CA GLU A 303 5.37 7.71 -12.70
C GLU A 303 6.88 7.49 -12.57
N LEU A 304 7.30 6.23 -12.49
CA LEU A 304 8.71 5.88 -12.26
C LEU A 304 9.64 6.38 -13.38
N THR A 305 9.17 6.40 -14.63
CA THR A 305 10.00 6.80 -15.77
C THR A 305 10.32 8.30 -15.81
N LYS A 306 9.71 9.09 -14.92
CA LYS A 306 9.87 10.55 -14.80
C LYS A 306 10.46 10.99 -13.45
N MET A 307 11.12 10.08 -12.73
CA MET A 307 11.75 10.38 -11.44
C MET A 307 12.93 11.34 -11.60
N ASP A 308 12.96 12.38 -10.76
CA ASP A 308 14.12 13.27 -10.63
C ASP A 308 15.19 12.68 -9.70
N ASP A 309 16.38 13.31 -9.68
CA ASP A 309 17.51 12.86 -8.86
C ASP A 309 17.20 12.90 -7.35
N PHE A 310 16.41 13.88 -6.91
CA PHE A 310 16.05 13.99 -5.50
C PHE A 310 15.12 12.85 -5.09
N THR A 311 14.06 12.59 -5.84
CA THR A 311 13.15 11.48 -5.60
C THR A 311 13.91 10.14 -5.63
N MET A 312 14.80 9.97 -6.62
CA MET A 312 15.66 8.78 -6.68
C MET A 312 16.56 8.65 -5.43
N SER A 313 17.07 9.75 -4.89
CA SER A 313 17.88 9.71 -3.67
C SER A 313 17.10 9.22 -2.45
N LEU A 314 15.79 9.53 -2.37
CA LEU A 314 14.90 9.02 -1.31
C LEU A 314 14.68 7.51 -1.45
N LEU A 315 14.34 7.05 -2.67
CA LEU A 315 14.00 5.65 -2.96
C LEU A 315 15.20 4.70 -2.97
N THR A 316 16.42 5.21 -2.93
CA THR A 316 17.65 4.43 -3.01
C THR A 316 18.58 4.58 -1.81
N ASN A 317 18.15 5.26 -0.75
CA ASN A 317 18.92 5.39 0.49
C ASN A 317 18.95 4.05 1.23
N ARG A 318 20.04 3.30 1.07
CA ARG A 318 20.20 1.95 1.63
C ARG A 318 20.11 1.92 3.15
N GLU A 319 20.62 2.94 3.81
CA GLU A 319 20.63 2.98 5.28
C GLU A 319 19.22 3.18 5.80
N LEU A 320 18.46 4.13 5.22
CA LEU A 320 17.05 4.33 5.53
C LEU A 320 16.22 3.08 5.25
N LEU A 321 16.33 2.51 4.05
CA LEU A 321 15.58 1.31 3.65
C LEU A 321 15.93 0.09 4.51
N SER A 322 17.13 0.03 5.10
CA SER A 322 17.49 -1.06 6.00
C SER A 322 16.62 -1.16 7.25
N LEU A 323 15.96 -0.05 7.65
CA LEU A 323 15.03 -0.01 8.80
C LEU A 323 13.77 -0.83 8.58
N LEU A 324 13.43 -1.16 7.32
CA LEU A 324 12.32 -2.05 6.97
C LEU A 324 12.62 -3.53 7.26
N GLY A 325 13.88 -3.86 7.57
CA GLY A 325 14.29 -5.23 7.86
C GLY A 325 13.53 -5.85 9.05
N GLU A 326 13.27 -7.14 8.99
CA GLU A 326 12.43 -7.87 9.96
C GLU A 326 12.96 -7.82 11.40
N ASP A 327 14.28 -7.61 11.56
CA ASP A 327 14.90 -7.52 12.87
C ASP A 327 14.79 -6.14 13.52
N PHE A 328 14.32 -5.13 12.80
CA PHE A 328 14.12 -3.80 13.35
C PHE A 328 12.76 -3.69 14.06
N ARG A 329 12.73 -2.89 15.11
CA ARG A 329 11.51 -2.52 15.84
C ARG A 329 11.50 -1.02 16.06
N GLY A 330 10.51 -0.37 15.46
CA GLY A 330 10.29 1.07 15.58
C GLY A 330 9.29 1.40 16.67
N LYS A 331 9.51 2.49 17.40
CA LYS A 331 8.62 2.96 18.47
C LYS A 331 8.66 4.47 18.57
N GLN A 332 7.51 5.10 18.72
CA GLN A 332 7.43 6.51 19.07
C GLN A 332 7.85 6.71 20.53
N LEU A 333 8.80 7.59 20.76
CA LEU A 333 9.26 7.94 22.10
C LEU A 333 8.36 9.02 22.72
N TYR A 334 8.08 10.06 21.95
CA TYR A 334 7.10 11.07 22.31
C TYR A 334 6.54 11.77 21.08
N ARG A 335 5.40 12.46 21.26
CA ARG A 335 4.79 13.34 20.27
C ARG A 335 4.04 14.46 20.96
N THR A 336 4.23 15.67 20.44
CA THR A 336 3.45 16.88 20.74
C THR A 336 2.79 17.41 19.47
N GLU A 337 2.13 18.54 19.51
CA GLU A 337 1.61 19.23 18.33
C GLU A 337 2.72 19.76 17.40
N GLU A 338 3.93 19.98 17.93
CA GLU A 338 5.00 20.65 17.22
C GLU A 338 6.22 19.77 16.94
N GLU A 339 6.35 18.63 17.61
CA GLU A 339 7.50 17.74 17.43
C GLU A 339 7.20 16.28 17.79
N ALA A 340 8.00 15.39 17.24
CA ALA A 340 7.97 13.97 17.60
C ALA A 340 9.38 13.36 17.56
N ALA A 341 9.57 12.29 18.32
CA ALA A 341 10.76 11.46 18.24
C ALA A 341 10.39 9.98 18.14
N TRP A 342 11.15 9.29 17.31
CA TRP A 342 11.02 7.84 17.11
C TRP A 342 12.37 7.16 17.31
N GLU A 343 12.39 5.98 17.92
CA GLU A 343 13.55 5.10 17.91
C GLU A 343 13.29 3.87 17.04
N SER A 344 14.36 3.28 16.52
CA SER A 344 14.32 1.97 15.88
C SER A 344 15.57 1.19 16.30
N GLN A 345 15.37 -0.06 16.71
CA GLN A 345 16.45 -0.92 17.16
C GLN A 345 16.43 -2.24 16.40
N ASN A 346 17.60 -2.65 15.93
CA ASN A 346 17.80 -3.98 15.38
C ASN A 346 18.02 -4.99 16.53
N ALA A 347 17.11 -5.95 16.65
CA ALA A 347 17.10 -6.92 17.75
C ALA A 347 18.32 -7.88 17.71
N LYS A 348 18.89 -8.15 16.51
CA LYS A 348 20.05 -9.06 16.35
C LYS A 348 21.38 -8.36 16.57
N THR A 349 21.55 -7.18 15.95
CA THR A 349 22.85 -6.48 15.97
C THR A 349 22.95 -5.45 17.09
N GLY A 350 21.80 -5.04 17.66
CA GLY A 350 21.74 -3.97 18.62
C GLY A 350 21.95 -2.56 18.03
N LYS A 351 22.04 -2.44 16.70
CA LYS A 351 22.13 -1.14 16.02
C LYS A 351 20.89 -0.32 16.28
N ARG A 352 21.04 0.96 16.58
CA ARG A 352 19.95 1.86 16.95
C ARG A 352 19.94 3.11 16.09
N TYR A 353 18.72 3.60 15.90
CA TYR A 353 18.44 4.85 15.22
C TYR A 353 17.48 5.70 16.04
N VAL A 354 17.62 7.01 15.94
CA VAL A 354 16.65 7.96 16.44
C VAL A 354 16.31 8.97 15.35
N ALA A 355 15.03 9.21 15.14
CA ALA A 355 14.52 10.22 14.23
C ALA A 355 13.84 11.33 15.03
N LEU A 356 14.21 12.58 14.75
CA LEU A 356 13.60 13.77 15.30
C LEU A 356 12.81 14.47 14.20
N PHE A 357 11.58 14.83 14.49
CA PHE A 357 10.65 15.44 13.55
C PHE A 357 10.14 16.77 14.06
N ASN A 358 10.35 17.82 13.27
CA ASN A 358 9.72 19.11 13.49
C ASN A 358 8.36 19.14 12.78
N LEU A 359 7.27 19.17 13.54
CA LEU A 359 5.90 19.18 13.03
C LEU A 359 5.30 20.59 12.95
N SER A 360 6.09 21.63 13.26
CA SER A 360 5.69 23.04 13.23
C SER A 360 6.00 23.70 11.89
N ASP A 361 5.36 24.85 11.65
CA ASP A 361 5.52 25.65 10.42
C ASP A 361 6.80 26.52 10.40
N GLU A 362 7.66 26.41 11.41
CA GLU A 362 8.89 27.19 11.55
C GLU A 362 10.10 26.28 11.82
N GLU A 363 11.32 26.76 11.49
CA GLU A 363 12.56 26.09 11.89
C GLU A 363 12.66 26.06 13.42
N ARG A 364 13.03 24.92 13.99
CA ARG A 364 13.20 24.74 15.43
C ARG A 364 14.57 24.16 15.78
N GLU A 365 15.13 24.60 16.89
CA GLU A 365 16.22 23.91 17.55
C GLU A 365 15.63 22.83 18.47
N MET A 366 15.80 21.57 18.08
CA MET A 366 15.34 20.41 18.85
C MET A 366 16.48 19.87 19.71
N GLN A 367 16.16 19.51 20.94
CA GLN A 367 17.06 18.86 21.86
C GLN A 367 16.52 17.50 22.26
N PHE A 368 17.37 16.46 22.17
CA PHE A 368 17.00 15.09 22.53
C PHE A 368 18.06 14.49 23.45
N ASP A 369 17.63 14.01 24.62
CA ASP A 369 18.49 13.29 25.57
C ASP A 369 18.51 11.80 25.21
N LEU A 370 19.66 11.25 24.86
CA LEU A 370 19.80 9.84 24.50
C LEU A 370 19.43 8.89 25.63
N LYS A 371 19.27 9.39 26.86
CA LYS A 371 18.75 8.60 28.00
C LYS A 371 17.26 8.30 27.90
N GLU A 372 16.51 9.03 27.04
CA GLU A 372 15.09 8.75 26.77
C GLU A 372 14.89 7.48 25.96
N MET A 373 15.95 6.97 25.33
CA MET A 373 15.94 5.68 24.65
C MET A 373 16.07 4.54 25.66
N GLU A 374 15.42 3.40 25.38
CA GLU A 374 15.49 2.23 26.25
C GLU A 374 16.91 1.66 26.36
N GLY A 375 17.40 1.51 27.57
CA GLY A 375 18.68 0.88 27.92
C GLY A 375 19.87 1.85 27.98
N GLU A 376 20.70 1.67 29.02
CA GLU A 376 21.92 2.45 29.24
C GLU A 376 23.01 2.06 28.21
N LYS A 377 23.11 2.76 27.09
CA LYS A 377 24.27 2.69 26.19
C LYS A 377 24.88 4.05 25.97
N LYS A 378 26.22 4.12 26.06
CA LYS A 378 26.97 5.30 25.62
C LYS A 378 27.28 5.12 24.13
N PHE A 379 26.78 6.02 23.32
CA PHE A 379 27.09 6.06 21.89
C PHE A 379 28.37 6.92 21.70
N SER A 380 29.33 6.40 20.96
CA SER A 380 30.62 7.09 20.72
C SER A 380 30.58 7.97 19.47
N GLN A 381 29.76 7.62 18.52
CA GLN A 381 29.60 8.33 17.25
C GLN A 381 28.11 8.37 16.87
N ILE A 382 27.71 9.48 16.27
CA ILE A 382 26.37 9.71 15.74
C ILE A 382 26.54 10.13 14.29
N ARG A 383 25.80 9.50 13.39
CA ARG A 383 25.80 9.85 11.97
C ARG A 383 24.39 10.26 11.54
N GLU A 384 24.27 11.44 10.96
CA GLU A 384 23.00 11.87 10.33
C GLU A 384 22.84 11.19 8.96
N VAL A 385 21.75 10.45 8.77
CA VAL A 385 21.58 9.52 7.65
C VAL A 385 21.34 10.24 6.31
N TRP A 386 20.67 11.41 6.33
CA TRP A 386 20.36 12.15 5.11
C TRP A 386 21.56 12.93 4.57
N SER A 387 22.33 13.57 5.45
CA SER A 387 23.52 14.34 5.05
C SER A 387 24.80 13.51 5.03
N GLY A 388 24.84 12.43 5.80
CA GLY A 388 26.04 11.63 6.03
C GLY A 388 27.02 12.27 7.01
N GLU A 389 26.65 13.38 7.65
CA GLU A 389 27.50 14.09 8.61
C GLU A 389 27.66 13.30 9.90
N GLU A 390 28.89 13.26 10.41
CA GLU A 390 29.22 12.67 11.72
C GLU A 390 29.23 13.76 12.78
N MET A 391 28.67 13.46 13.94
CA MET A 391 28.64 14.34 15.09
C MET A 391 28.86 13.56 16.38
N GLN A 392 29.19 14.28 17.45
CA GLN A 392 29.29 13.74 18.79
C GLN A 392 28.15 14.26 19.66
N ALA A 393 27.60 13.38 20.49
CA ALA A 393 26.66 13.84 21.52
C ALA A 393 27.41 14.65 22.57
N SER A 394 26.93 15.85 22.86
CA SER A 394 27.42 16.64 23.97
C SER A 394 26.68 16.22 25.24
N GLU A 395 27.42 15.66 26.20
CA GLU A 395 26.83 15.17 27.48
C GLU A 395 25.66 14.18 27.31
N GLY A 396 25.65 13.40 26.20
CA GLY A 396 24.58 12.45 25.88
C GLY A 396 23.33 13.11 25.27
N LYS A 397 23.45 14.35 24.77
CA LYS A 397 22.34 15.07 24.12
C LYS A 397 22.67 15.39 22.66
N ILE A 398 21.66 15.33 21.83
CA ILE A 398 21.65 15.86 20.46
C ILE A 398 20.94 17.21 20.51
N SER A 399 21.59 18.29 20.00
CA SER A 399 20.94 19.58 19.76
C SER A 399 21.15 19.96 18.30
N ILE A 400 20.05 20.18 17.58
CA ILE A 400 20.10 20.40 16.13
C ILE A 400 18.91 21.21 15.65
N LYS A 401 19.17 22.09 14.68
CA LYS A 401 18.13 22.83 13.96
C LYS A 401 17.48 21.94 12.89
N ILE A 402 16.18 21.90 12.90
CA ILE A 402 15.37 21.17 11.93
C ILE A 402 14.41 22.15 11.25
N PRO A 403 14.43 22.26 9.92
CA PRO A 403 13.50 23.11 9.17
C PRO A 403 12.04 22.78 9.48
N ALA A 404 11.14 23.71 9.15
CA ALA A 404 9.70 23.45 9.19
C ALA A 404 9.35 22.14 8.46
N HIS A 405 8.51 21.31 9.07
CA HIS A 405 8.08 19.99 8.57
C HIS A 405 9.21 18.98 8.29
N GLY A 406 10.41 19.31 8.73
CA GLY A 406 11.62 18.54 8.45
C GLY A 406 11.92 17.44 9.47
N THR A 407 12.91 16.63 9.14
CA THR A 407 13.40 15.55 10.00
C THR A 407 14.91 15.43 9.97
N LYS A 408 15.45 14.86 11.05
CA LYS A 408 16.82 14.35 11.14
C LYS A 408 16.78 12.93 11.65
N LEU A 409 17.48 12.05 10.94
CA LEU A 409 17.60 10.62 11.29
C LEU A 409 19.06 10.33 11.66
N PHE A 410 19.29 9.83 12.86
CA PHE A 410 20.60 9.54 13.39
C PHE A 410 20.82 8.04 13.58
N GLY A 411 21.87 7.49 12.96
CA GLY A 411 22.42 6.20 13.30
C GLY A 411 23.38 6.32 14.48
N LEU A 412 23.16 5.53 15.52
CA LEU A 412 23.93 5.54 16.77
C LEU A 412 24.93 4.39 16.77
N LEU A 413 26.23 4.72 16.88
CA LEU A 413 27.36 3.77 16.77
C LEU A 413 28.12 3.59 18.07
#